data_7e151bb230649680e6a74cd2e1b75dca
#
_entry.id   7e151bb230649680e6a74cd2e1b75dca
#
_cell.length_a   1.000
_cell.length_b   1.000
_cell.length_c   1.000
_cell.angle_alpha   90.00
_cell.angle_beta   90.00
_cell.angle_gamma   90.00
#
_symmetry.space_group_name_H-M   'P 1'
#
loop_
_entity.id
_entity.type
_entity.pdbx_description
1 polymer ?
#
loop_
_entity_poly.entity_id
_entity_poly.type
_entity_poly.pdbx_seq_one_letter_code
_entity_poly.pdbx_strand_id
1 'polypeptide(L)'
;MRTYFLSVLILSFCLFSCKSKKSMSDAPDTASAITITNIKQASYSGLEKEENLLINNASDWAEFWSRANSNQSPTPDRPDINFNVHSVLAACMGMKNTGGHSIEIADTKIAGETVYAKVVKSSPGPGCMSTMAITYPYHVIQIEKGNIKKAVFNVEERVDDCK
;
A
#
# COMPACT_ATOMS: atom_id res chain seq x y z
N MET A 1 19.28 11.12 73.98
CA MET A 1 19.04 11.89 72.76
C MET A 1 18.92 10.86 71.64
N ARG A 2 17.69 10.65 71.09
CA ARG A 2 17.39 9.61 70.11
C ARG A 2 17.34 10.23 68.74
N THR A 3 18.28 9.89 67.88
CA THR A 3 18.35 10.32 66.50
C THR A 3 17.48 9.36 65.66
N TYR A 4 16.41 9.91 65.07
CA TYR A 4 15.55 9.16 64.11
C TYR A 4 16.15 9.26 62.73
N PHE A 5 16.61 8.11 62.16
CA PHE A 5 16.96 7.98 60.78
C PHE A 5 15.69 7.84 59.95
N LEU A 6 15.36 8.86 59.19
CA LEU A 6 14.28 8.85 58.24
C LEU A 6 14.80 8.24 56.92
N SER A 7 14.47 6.97 56.68
CA SER A 7 14.80 6.29 55.45
C SER A 7 13.80 6.70 54.37
N VAL A 8 14.22 7.55 53.43
CA VAL A 8 13.42 7.92 52.26
C VAL A 8 13.60 6.86 51.20
N LEU A 9 12.60 5.98 51.06
CA LEU A 9 12.51 5.00 50.01
C LEU A 9 12.04 5.65 48.71
N ILE A 10 12.99 5.99 47.81
CA ILE A 10 12.70 6.52 46.49
C ILE A 10 12.23 5.34 45.61
N LEU A 11 10.90 5.26 45.40
CA LEU A 11 10.25 4.30 44.49
C LEU A 11 10.47 4.80 43.05
N SER A 12 11.52 4.30 42.38
CA SER A 12 11.79 4.58 40.97
C SER A 12 10.70 3.90 40.10
N PHE A 13 9.77 4.70 39.63
CA PHE A 13 8.70 4.28 38.70
C PHE A 13 9.31 4.20 37.29
N CYS A 14 9.82 3.04 36.92
CA CYS A 14 10.24 2.77 35.53
C CYS A 14 9.01 2.79 34.61
N LEU A 15 8.78 3.92 33.94
CA LEU A 15 7.84 4.01 32.84
C LEU A 15 8.40 3.18 31.68
N PHE A 16 7.96 1.91 31.61
CA PHE A 16 8.07 1.14 30.40
C PHE A 16 7.20 1.80 29.34
N SER A 17 7.79 2.70 28.56
CA SER A 17 7.21 3.21 27.32
C SER A 17 7.15 2.03 26.35
N CYS A 18 6.04 1.31 26.35
CA CYS A 18 5.71 0.40 25.25
C CYS A 18 5.63 1.24 23.99
N LYS A 19 6.68 1.17 23.15
CA LYS A 19 6.69 1.65 21.80
C LYS A 19 5.75 0.74 21.03
N SER A 20 4.45 1.03 21.09
CA SER A 20 3.43 0.40 20.26
C SER A 20 3.89 0.58 18.82
N LYS A 21 4.22 -0.51 18.12
CA LYS A 21 4.35 -0.49 16.66
C LYS A 21 3.03 0.07 16.17
N LYS A 22 3.06 1.25 15.58
CA LYS A 22 1.88 1.91 15.01
C LYS A 22 1.33 0.98 13.94
N SER A 23 0.44 0.08 14.35
CA SER A 23 -0.36 -0.73 13.47
C SER A 23 -1.29 0.24 12.78
N MET A 24 -1.05 0.41 11.56
CA MET A 24 -1.71 1.05 10.50
C MET A 24 -3.21 1.20 10.63
N SER A 25 -3.64 2.38 11.02
CA SER A 25 -4.98 2.88 10.78
C SER A 25 -4.93 4.40 10.81
N ASP A 26 -4.35 5.00 9.76
CA ASP A 26 -4.48 6.45 9.56
C ASP A 26 -5.89 6.81 9.06
N ALA A 27 -6.75 5.83 8.81
CA ALA A 27 -8.16 6.06 8.54
C ALA A 27 -8.87 6.38 9.85
N PRO A 28 -9.64 7.48 9.92
CA PRO A 28 -10.43 7.81 11.10
C PRO A 28 -11.51 6.72 11.34
N ASP A 29 -11.94 6.56 12.60
CA ASP A 29 -12.96 5.56 12.99
C ASP A 29 -14.30 5.74 12.24
N THR A 30 -14.54 6.94 11.68
CA THR A 30 -15.71 7.25 10.85
C THR A 30 -15.57 6.82 9.39
N ALA A 31 -14.43 6.24 8.99
CA ALA A 31 -14.21 5.82 7.62
C ALA A 31 -15.04 4.57 7.27
N SER A 32 -15.74 4.63 6.14
CA SER A 32 -16.54 3.53 5.61
C SER A 32 -15.76 2.72 4.59
N ALA A 33 -15.87 1.40 4.65
CA ALA A 33 -15.32 0.51 3.63
C ALA A 33 -16.05 0.73 2.29
N ILE A 34 -15.32 0.61 1.19
CA ILE A 34 -15.87 0.70 -0.16
C ILE A 34 -15.50 -0.52 -0.98
N THR A 35 -16.33 -0.83 -1.97
CA THR A 35 -16.12 -1.95 -2.87
C THR A 35 -14.92 -1.70 -3.78
N ILE A 36 -14.06 -2.70 -3.88
CA ILE A 36 -12.91 -2.76 -4.77
C ILE A 36 -13.26 -3.63 -5.98
N THR A 37 -13.00 -3.14 -7.17
CA THR A 37 -13.01 -3.94 -8.40
C THR A 37 -11.58 -4.06 -8.91
N ASN A 38 -11.04 -5.27 -8.96
CA ASN A 38 -9.71 -5.52 -9.51
C ASN A 38 -9.70 -5.26 -11.02
N ILE A 39 -8.78 -4.40 -11.48
CA ILE A 39 -8.53 -4.17 -12.91
C ILE A 39 -7.37 -5.05 -13.36
N LYS A 40 -6.24 -4.99 -12.68
CA LYS A 40 -5.04 -5.76 -13.01
C LYS A 40 -4.08 -5.87 -11.84
N GLN A 41 -3.57 -7.08 -11.64
CA GLN A 41 -2.44 -7.35 -10.76
C GLN A 41 -1.43 -8.19 -11.54
N ALA A 42 -0.18 -7.78 -11.57
CA ALA A 42 0.86 -8.50 -12.30
C ALA A 42 2.25 -8.22 -11.74
N SER A 43 3.18 -9.14 -12.03
CA SER A 43 4.59 -9.02 -11.61
C SER A 43 5.46 -8.33 -12.66
N TYR A 44 4.94 -8.04 -13.84
CA TYR A 44 5.69 -7.42 -14.92
C TYR A 44 4.95 -6.20 -15.47
N SER A 45 5.66 -5.08 -15.51
CA SER A 45 5.19 -3.82 -16.10
C SER A 45 6.38 -3.02 -16.61
N GLY A 46 6.11 -1.85 -17.22
CA GLY A 46 7.12 -0.85 -17.55
C GLY A 46 7.37 0.18 -16.44
N LEU A 47 6.88 -0.06 -15.21
CA LEU A 47 6.92 0.89 -14.10
C LEU A 47 8.18 0.67 -13.25
N GLU A 48 9.26 1.34 -13.61
CA GLU A 48 10.57 1.16 -12.96
C GLU A 48 10.64 1.76 -11.55
N LYS A 49 9.81 2.78 -11.28
CA LYS A 49 9.81 3.48 -9.99
C LYS A 49 8.64 3.03 -9.12
N GLU A 50 8.88 3.02 -7.82
CA GLU A 50 7.81 2.87 -6.84
C GLU A 50 6.92 4.12 -6.87
N GLU A 51 5.62 3.91 -7.04
CA GLU A 51 4.63 4.98 -7.01
C GLU A 51 3.26 4.46 -6.59
N ASN A 52 2.49 5.32 -5.92
CA ASN A 52 1.09 5.08 -5.58
C ASN A 52 0.27 6.25 -6.08
N LEU A 53 -0.79 5.99 -6.85
CA LEU A 53 -1.52 6.99 -7.60
C LEU A 53 -3.03 6.90 -7.36
N LEU A 54 -3.66 8.08 -7.23
CA LEU A 54 -5.09 8.26 -7.41
C LEU A 54 -5.33 8.88 -8.80
N ILE A 55 -6.04 8.18 -9.64
CA ILE A 55 -6.33 8.58 -11.02
C ILE A 55 -7.84 8.88 -11.12
N ASN A 56 -8.18 10.11 -11.46
CA ASN A 56 -9.53 10.63 -11.46
C ASN A 56 -10.03 11.06 -12.84
N ASN A 57 -9.24 10.88 -13.90
CA ASN A 57 -9.58 11.27 -15.25
C ASN A 57 -9.00 10.35 -16.31
N ALA A 58 -9.54 10.41 -17.52
CA ALA A 58 -9.20 9.52 -18.62
C ALA A 58 -7.80 9.79 -19.20
N SER A 59 -7.28 11.02 -19.11
CA SER A 59 -5.95 11.37 -19.61
C SER A 59 -4.87 10.71 -18.76
N ASP A 60 -4.93 10.88 -17.43
CA ASP A 60 -3.98 10.28 -16.50
C ASP A 60 -4.05 8.75 -16.55
N TRP A 61 -5.27 8.21 -16.75
CA TRP A 61 -5.46 6.78 -16.93
C TRP A 61 -4.80 6.25 -18.22
N ALA A 62 -4.92 6.99 -19.32
CA ALA A 62 -4.27 6.62 -20.57
C ALA A 62 -2.74 6.65 -20.46
N GLU A 63 -2.19 7.68 -19.82
CA GLU A 63 -0.75 7.80 -19.58
C GLU A 63 -0.24 6.66 -18.69
N PHE A 64 -0.90 6.42 -17.54
CA PHE A 64 -0.53 5.33 -16.65
C PHE A 64 -0.55 3.98 -17.36
N TRP A 65 -1.65 3.67 -18.10
CA TRP A 65 -1.79 2.38 -18.81
C TRP A 65 -0.70 2.18 -19.86
N SER A 66 -0.36 3.24 -20.60
CA SER A 66 0.72 3.22 -21.58
C SER A 66 2.08 2.93 -20.93
N ARG A 67 2.40 3.60 -19.82
CA ARG A 67 3.64 3.34 -19.06
C ARG A 67 3.67 1.93 -18.49
N ALA A 68 2.58 1.49 -17.87
CA ALA A 68 2.49 0.18 -17.24
C ALA A 68 2.67 -0.98 -18.23
N ASN A 69 2.29 -0.78 -19.51
CA ASN A 69 2.37 -1.80 -20.54
C ASN A 69 3.41 -1.50 -21.64
N SER A 70 4.35 -0.58 -21.38
CA SER A 70 5.36 -0.17 -22.37
C SER A 70 6.32 -1.29 -22.81
N ASN A 71 6.42 -2.36 -22.02
CA ASN A 71 7.25 -3.52 -22.30
C ASN A 71 6.47 -4.68 -22.96
N GLN A 72 5.20 -4.47 -23.32
CA GLN A 72 4.33 -5.49 -23.95
C GLN A 72 4.09 -5.16 -25.43
N SER A 73 4.18 -6.19 -26.29
CA SER A 73 3.87 -6.07 -27.72
C SER A 73 3.06 -7.29 -28.17
N PRO A 74 1.82 -7.12 -28.66
CA PRO A 74 1.09 -5.84 -28.71
C PRO A 74 0.73 -5.31 -27.30
N THR A 75 0.60 -4.00 -27.20
CA THR A 75 0.08 -3.38 -25.96
C THR A 75 -1.35 -3.87 -25.71
N PRO A 76 -1.68 -4.35 -24.51
CA PRO A 76 -3.03 -4.80 -24.20
C PRO A 76 -4.03 -3.64 -24.23
N ASP A 77 -5.27 -3.96 -24.60
CA ASP A 77 -6.36 -2.99 -24.61
C ASP A 77 -6.53 -2.38 -23.23
N ARG A 78 -6.69 -1.05 -23.22
CA ARG A 78 -6.94 -0.32 -21.98
C ARG A 78 -8.40 -0.50 -21.56
N PRO A 79 -8.66 -0.95 -20.31
CA PRO A 79 -10.02 -1.00 -19.79
C PRO A 79 -10.70 0.37 -19.82
N ASP A 80 -11.95 0.40 -20.26
CA ASP A 80 -12.77 1.62 -20.25
C ASP A 80 -13.28 1.90 -18.83
N ILE A 81 -13.01 3.10 -18.32
CA ILE A 81 -13.39 3.53 -16.97
C ILE A 81 -14.27 4.78 -17.08
N ASN A 82 -15.46 4.71 -16.50
CA ASN A 82 -16.33 5.89 -16.40
C ASN A 82 -15.90 6.78 -15.21
N PHE A 83 -15.02 7.74 -15.47
CA PHE A 83 -14.51 8.68 -14.46
C PHE A 83 -15.53 9.69 -13.91
N ASN A 84 -16.79 9.66 -14.34
CA ASN A 84 -17.85 10.41 -13.67
C ASN A 84 -18.28 9.74 -12.36
N VAL A 85 -18.16 8.40 -12.29
CA VAL A 85 -18.65 7.60 -11.15
C VAL A 85 -17.55 6.73 -10.52
N HIS A 86 -16.39 6.60 -11.16
CA HIS A 86 -15.29 5.79 -10.65
C HIS A 86 -13.98 6.58 -10.57
N SER A 87 -13.11 6.13 -9.69
CA SER A 87 -11.69 6.48 -9.59
C SER A 87 -10.84 5.22 -9.67
N VAL A 88 -9.59 5.36 -10.02
CA VAL A 88 -8.63 4.26 -10.05
C VAL A 88 -7.53 4.51 -9.02
N LEU A 89 -7.18 3.47 -8.27
CA LEU A 89 -6.00 3.45 -7.43
C LEU A 89 -4.98 2.50 -8.06
N ALA A 90 -3.74 2.95 -8.15
CA ALA A 90 -2.63 2.13 -8.60
C ALA A 90 -1.53 2.12 -7.54
N ALA A 91 -0.98 0.93 -7.26
CA ALA A 91 0.16 0.74 -6.39
C ALA A 91 1.25 -0.03 -7.14
N CYS A 92 2.44 0.54 -7.22
CA CYS A 92 3.56 0.04 -8.01
C CYS A 92 4.78 -0.14 -7.11
N MET A 93 5.41 -1.31 -7.18
CA MET A 93 6.54 -1.65 -6.31
C MET A 93 7.90 -1.23 -6.89
N GLY A 94 7.91 -0.76 -8.15
CA GLY A 94 9.12 -0.48 -8.89
C GLY A 94 9.93 -1.74 -9.22
N MET A 95 11.16 -1.54 -9.67
CA MET A 95 12.07 -2.62 -10.06
C MET A 95 12.49 -3.48 -8.86
N LYS A 96 12.42 -4.79 -9.03
CA LYS A 96 12.97 -5.81 -8.13
C LYS A 96 13.91 -6.72 -8.91
N ASN A 97 15.02 -7.08 -8.29
CA ASN A 97 16.09 -7.88 -8.96
C ASN A 97 15.76 -9.37 -9.05
N THR A 98 14.67 -9.80 -8.41
CA THR A 98 14.26 -11.21 -8.37
C THR A 98 12.73 -11.32 -8.54
N GLY A 99 12.26 -12.52 -8.83
CA GLY A 99 10.85 -12.89 -8.70
C GLY A 99 10.42 -13.06 -7.24
N GLY A 100 9.16 -13.44 -7.04
CA GLY A 100 8.57 -13.67 -5.71
C GLY A 100 8.08 -12.41 -5.00
N HIS A 101 8.27 -11.22 -5.58
CA HIS A 101 7.71 -9.98 -5.06
C HIS A 101 6.27 -9.78 -5.54
N SER A 102 5.42 -9.26 -4.68
CA SER A 102 4.04 -8.90 -5.01
C SER A 102 3.59 -7.63 -4.28
N ILE A 103 2.59 -6.98 -4.85
CA ILE A 103 1.94 -5.81 -4.26
C ILE A 103 0.43 -5.94 -4.42
N GLU A 104 -0.31 -5.55 -3.39
CA GLU A 104 -1.77 -5.62 -3.36
C GLU A 104 -2.34 -4.40 -2.64
N ILE A 105 -3.38 -3.81 -3.22
CA ILE A 105 -4.28 -2.90 -2.51
C ILE A 105 -5.33 -3.81 -1.87
N ALA A 106 -5.16 -4.10 -0.58
CA ALA A 106 -5.92 -5.15 0.12
C ALA A 106 -7.24 -4.64 0.72
N ASP A 107 -7.32 -3.36 1.03
CA ASP A 107 -8.51 -2.74 1.61
C ASP A 107 -8.57 -1.25 1.28
N THR A 108 -9.78 -0.70 1.22
CA THR A 108 -10.01 0.73 1.02
C THR A 108 -11.15 1.24 1.90
N LYS A 109 -10.95 2.43 2.47
CA LYS A 109 -11.95 3.13 3.27
C LYS A 109 -12.02 4.58 2.82
N ILE A 110 -13.20 5.19 2.94
CA ILE A 110 -13.41 6.62 2.66
C ILE A 110 -13.79 7.36 3.92
N ALA A 111 -13.18 8.52 4.12
CA ALA A 111 -13.63 9.52 5.08
C ALA A 111 -13.59 10.91 4.42
N GLY A 112 -14.77 11.51 4.26
CA GLY A 112 -14.91 12.78 3.56
C GLY A 112 -14.43 12.70 2.09
N GLU A 113 -13.45 13.52 1.73
CA GLU A 113 -12.87 13.57 0.38
C GLU A 113 -11.59 12.72 0.23
N THR A 114 -11.25 11.91 1.25
CA THR A 114 -10.01 11.14 1.28
C THR A 114 -10.30 9.65 1.26
N VAL A 115 -9.68 8.93 0.31
CA VAL A 115 -9.61 7.46 0.33
C VAL A 115 -8.33 7.02 1.02
N TYR A 116 -8.46 6.07 1.92
CA TYR A 116 -7.37 5.40 2.63
C TYR A 116 -7.23 4.00 2.05
N ALA A 117 -6.11 3.73 1.39
CA ALA A 117 -5.84 2.46 0.77
C ALA A 117 -4.77 1.69 1.57
N LYS A 118 -5.09 0.46 1.94
CA LYS A 118 -4.11 -0.46 2.52
C LYS A 118 -3.35 -1.16 1.40
N VAL A 119 -2.05 -0.89 1.31
CA VAL A 119 -1.15 -1.53 0.35
C VAL A 119 -0.28 -2.54 1.08
N VAL A 120 -0.30 -3.78 0.64
CA VAL A 120 0.57 -4.85 1.16
C VAL A 120 1.61 -5.16 0.11
N LYS A 121 2.88 -5.03 0.48
CA LYS A 121 4.03 -5.45 -0.32
C LYS A 121 4.62 -6.71 0.28
N SER A 122 4.65 -7.79 -0.48
CA SER A 122 5.32 -9.04 -0.07
C SER A 122 6.64 -9.20 -0.79
N SER A 123 7.63 -9.67 -0.05
CA SER A 123 8.97 -9.98 -0.57
C SER A 123 9.40 -11.37 -0.11
N PRO A 124 10.13 -12.14 -0.93
CA PRO A 124 10.62 -13.46 -0.54
C PRO A 124 11.62 -13.33 0.62
N GLY A 125 11.46 -14.17 1.64
CA GLY A 125 12.40 -14.28 2.75
C GLY A 125 13.69 -15.00 2.39
N PRO A 126 14.67 -15.02 3.30
CA PRO A 126 15.99 -15.60 3.04
C PRO A 126 16.00 -17.10 2.68
N GLY A 127 14.93 -17.83 3.06
CA GLY A 127 14.76 -19.25 2.74
C GLY A 127 14.02 -19.54 1.44
N CYS A 128 13.55 -18.50 0.75
CA CYS A 128 12.75 -18.65 -0.45
C CYS A 128 13.62 -18.83 -1.70
N MET A 129 13.30 -19.83 -2.52
CA MET A 129 13.81 -19.87 -3.88
C MET A 129 13.06 -18.89 -4.75
N SER A 130 13.75 -17.89 -5.29
CA SER A 130 13.18 -16.93 -6.23
C SER A 130 13.90 -17.02 -7.58
N THR A 131 13.16 -16.69 -8.65
CA THR A 131 13.77 -16.61 -9.97
C THR A 131 14.69 -15.40 -10.08
N MET A 132 15.76 -15.51 -10.87
CA MET A 132 16.67 -14.40 -11.14
C MET A 132 16.13 -13.47 -12.25
N ALA A 133 14.83 -13.25 -12.25
CA ALA A 133 14.15 -12.38 -13.21
C ALA A 133 13.88 -11.02 -12.59
N ILE A 134 14.21 -9.95 -13.31
CA ILE A 134 13.80 -8.61 -12.91
C ILE A 134 12.29 -8.51 -13.02
N THR A 135 11.63 -8.01 -11.97
CA THR A 135 10.18 -7.86 -11.90
C THR A 135 9.79 -6.42 -11.54
N TYR A 136 8.58 -6.04 -11.88
CA TYR A 136 8.00 -4.72 -11.65
C TYR A 136 6.54 -4.89 -11.20
N PRO A 137 6.31 -5.38 -9.95
CA PRO A 137 4.97 -5.71 -9.47
C PRO A 137 4.11 -4.46 -9.35
N TYR A 138 2.84 -4.59 -9.77
CA TYR A 138 1.85 -3.53 -9.61
C TYR A 138 0.45 -4.10 -9.43
N HIS A 139 -0.42 -3.32 -8.81
CA HIS A 139 -1.83 -3.62 -8.64
C HIS A 139 -2.66 -2.37 -8.92
N VAL A 140 -3.72 -2.56 -9.70
CA VAL A 140 -4.65 -1.48 -10.10
C VAL A 140 -6.07 -1.92 -9.79
N ILE A 141 -6.79 -1.06 -9.11
CA ILE A 141 -8.19 -1.28 -8.74
C ILE A 141 -9.05 -0.09 -9.14
N GLN A 142 -10.32 -0.38 -9.38
CA GLN A 142 -11.36 0.63 -9.51
C GLN A 142 -12.16 0.71 -8.23
N ILE A 143 -12.55 1.91 -7.85
CA ILE A 143 -13.40 2.23 -6.71
C ILE A 143 -14.50 3.21 -7.12
N GLU A 144 -15.57 3.31 -6.33
CA GLU A 144 -16.54 4.38 -6.49
C GLU A 144 -15.91 5.74 -6.20
N LYS A 145 -16.13 6.71 -7.09
CA LYS A 145 -15.49 8.02 -7.02
C LYS A 145 -16.00 8.86 -5.87
N GLY A 146 -17.32 8.90 -5.65
CA GLY A 146 -17.92 9.82 -4.70
C GLY A 146 -17.33 11.23 -4.83
N ASN A 147 -16.93 11.83 -3.71
CA ASN A 147 -16.26 13.15 -3.65
C ASN A 147 -14.75 13.04 -3.44
N ILE A 148 -14.11 11.91 -3.81
CA ILE A 148 -12.68 11.66 -3.54
C ILE A 148 -11.82 12.65 -4.31
N LYS A 149 -10.95 13.36 -3.57
CA LYS A 149 -9.93 14.29 -4.10
C LYS A 149 -8.51 13.89 -3.72
N LYS A 150 -8.36 13.05 -2.68
CA LYS A 150 -7.07 12.66 -2.12
C LYS A 150 -7.03 11.16 -1.85
N ALA A 151 -5.81 10.60 -1.91
CA ALA A 151 -5.55 9.24 -1.44
C ALA A 151 -4.41 9.23 -0.43
N VAL A 152 -4.57 8.43 0.60
CA VAL A 152 -3.52 8.09 1.57
C VAL A 152 -3.25 6.61 1.42
N PHE A 153 -2.02 6.26 1.08
CA PHE A 153 -1.59 4.88 0.90
C PHE A 153 -0.82 4.43 2.12
N ASN A 154 -1.40 3.51 2.85
CA ASN A 154 -0.81 2.90 4.03
C ASN A 154 -0.11 1.61 3.63
N VAL A 155 1.22 1.64 3.58
CA VAL A 155 2.03 0.52 3.11
C VAL A 155 2.43 -0.37 4.28
N GLU A 156 2.09 -1.66 4.17
CA GLU A 156 2.55 -2.74 5.04
C GLU A 156 3.54 -3.59 4.26
N GLU A 157 4.75 -3.76 4.77
CA GLU A 157 5.74 -4.65 4.19
C GLU A 157 5.71 -6.02 4.89
N ARG A 158 5.69 -7.08 4.11
CA ARG A 158 5.73 -8.47 4.57
C ARG A 158 6.92 -9.19 3.96
N VAL A 159 7.49 -10.08 4.74
CA VAL A 159 8.50 -11.02 4.27
C VAL A 159 7.88 -12.41 4.36
N ASP A 160 7.77 -13.08 3.22
CA ASP A 160 7.18 -14.40 3.14
C ASP A 160 8.16 -15.45 3.67
N ASP A 161 7.69 -16.33 4.54
CA ASP A 161 8.47 -17.43 5.08
C ASP A 161 8.19 -18.69 4.25
N CYS A 162 9.14 -19.04 3.39
CA CYS A 162 9.03 -20.21 2.51
C CYS A 162 9.58 -21.45 3.21
N LYS A 163 8.82 -22.01 4.14
CA LYS A 163 9.10 -23.29 4.79
C LYS A 163 8.37 -24.42 4.12
#